data_0ebb2e9a86f653d9e1e0bd911d6d3fb1
#
_entry.id   0ebb2e9a86f653d9e1e0bd911d6d3fb1
#
_cell.length_a   1.000
_cell.length_b   1.000
_cell.length_c   1.000
_cell.angle_alpha   90.00
_cell.angle_beta   90.00
_cell.angle_gamma   90.00
#
_symmetry.space_group_name_H-M   'P 1'
#
loop_
_entity.id
_entity.type
_entity.pdbx_description
1 polymer ?
#
loop_
_entity_poly.entity_id
_entity_poly.type
_entity_poly.pdbx_seq_one_letter_code
_entity_poly.pdbx_strand_id
1 'polypeptide(L)'
;MRGSGSISSGFILVLLAAALTLSAAASAPAPRIQFDQSSFDFGTMFQEESVGHEFVVRNTGDAPLKIDKVTTSCGCTAALPTEQEIATGKTAAIKVTFRSGRMRDRVTKYIYVESSDPLQPRATLTITGIVKREVEVTPSSVVFGNVKIGEVVERAVLIRPVDVKSFRILDVKSEHKAVHVDRPEAIKDKQGGYRLRVRLGPLSQPERVYTTILVHTDLEHTKDLRITLYGKVGQQQTRPAPSTR
;
A
#
# COMPACT_ATOMS: atom_id res chain seq x y z
N MET A 1 -87.86 27.50 70.46
CA MET A 1 -87.67 26.04 70.30
C MET A 1 -86.80 25.80 69.11
N ARG A 2 -85.72 25.14 69.34
CA ARG A 2 -84.92 24.25 68.48
C ARG A 2 -84.94 24.56 66.97
N GLY A 3 -83.88 24.63 66.20
CA GLY A 3 -82.58 24.02 66.38
C GLY A 3 -81.80 24.12 65.09
N SER A 4 -80.70 23.70 65.27
CA SER A 4 -79.81 23.03 64.33
C SER A 4 -79.16 23.81 63.19
N GLY A 5 -77.88 24.04 63.38
CA GLY A 5 -76.93 24.52 62.42
C GLY A 5 -76.46 23.43 61.46
N SER A 6 -76.04 23.81 60.32
CA SER A 6 -75.27 22.96 59.44
C SER A 6 -74.00 23.68 58.97
N ILE A 7 -72.91 23.10 59.38
CA ILE A 7 -71.56 23.57 59.00
C ILE A 7 -71.25 22.99 57.67
N SER A 8 -71.13 23.83 56.65
CA SER A 8 -70.65 23.42 55.35
C SER A 8 -69.15 23.55 55.30
N SER A 9 -68.50 22.40 55.26
CA SER A 9 -67.06 22.27 55.24
C SER A 9 -66.63 22.50 53.79
N GLY A 10 -66.04 23.66 53.50
CA GLY A 10 -65.45 23.98 52.23
C GLY A 10 -64.12 23.26 52.03
N PHE A 11 -64.10 22.30 51.14
CA PHE A 11 -62.90 21.66 50.66
C PHE A 11 -62.15 22.64 49.78
N ILE A 12 -61.02 23.18 50.26
CA ILE A 12 -60.05 23.91 49.40
C ILE A 12 -59.21 22.89 48.71
N LEU A 13 -59.49 22.71 47.41
CA LEU A 13 -58.69 21.88 46.46
C LEU A 13 -57.45 22.68 46.10
N VAL A 14 -56.32 22.43 46.73
CA VAL A 14 -55.00 22.98 46.26
C VAL A 14 -54.48 22.15 45.14
N LEU A 15 -54.69 22.66 43.91
CA LEU A 15 -54.07 22.13 42.69
C LEU A 15 -52.56 22.47 42.67
N LEU A 16 -51.74 21.51 43.11
CA LEU A 16 -50.27 21.56 42.99
C LEU A 16 -49.89 21.26 41.53
N ALA A 17 -49.77 22.30 40.71
CA ALA A 17 -49.24 22.19 39.36
C ALA A 17 -47.76 21.91 39.43
N ALA A 18 -47.38 20.62 39.38
CA ALA A 18 -46.01 20.20 39.19
C ALA A 18 -45.57 20.55 37.75
N ALA A 19 -44.93 21.69 37.56
CA ALA A 19 -44.24 22.04 36.32
C ALA A 19 -43.05 21.12 36.17
N LEU A 20 -43.18 20.05 35.38
CA LEU A 20 -42.05 19.25 34.90
C LEU A 20 -41.24 20.16 33.93
N THR A 21 -40.23 20.83 34.47
CA THR A 21 -39.19 21.47 33.62
C THR A 21 -38.35 20.36 32.99
N LEU A 22 -38.67 20.00 31.73
CA LEU A 22 -37.85 19.13 30.91
C LEU A 22 -36.58 19.93 30.60
N SER A 23 -35.56 19.77 31.45
CA SER A 23 -34.26 20.34 31.23
C SER A 23 -33.66 19.59 30.01
N ALA A 24 -33.76 20.16 28.83
CA ALA A 24 -33.00 19.70 27.68
C ALA A 24 -31.52 19.88 28.03
N ALA A 25 -30.86 18.81 28.45
CA ALA A 25 -29.42 18.81 28.61
C ALA A 25 -28.81 19.18 27.27
N ALA A 26 -28.39 20.44 27.11
CA ALA A 26 -27.63 20.86 25.95
C ALA A 26 -26.35 20.02 25.91
N SER A 27 -26.22 19.19 24.87
CA SER A 27 -24.99 18.42 24.67
C SER A 27 -23.82 19.41 24.52
N ALA A 28 -22.73 19.14 25.22
CA ALA A 28 -21.54 19.98 25.07
C ALA A 28 -21.10 20.01 23.59
N PRO A 29 -20.60 21.17 23.09
CA PRO A 29 -20.10 21.30 21.76
C PRO A 29 -19.08 20.19 21.44
N ALA A 30 -19.27 19.48 20.35
CA ALA A 30 -18.42 18.36 20.01
C ALA A 30 -18.10 18.34 18.50
N PRO A 31 -16.84 18.03 18.13
CA PRO A 31 -16.48 17.85 16.72
C PRO A 31 -17.15 16.61 16.13
N ARG A 32 -17.37 16.61 14.82
CA ARG A 32 -17.91 15.47 14.06
C ARG A 32 -17.17 15.33 12.74
N ILE A 33 -16.52 14.17 12.58
CA ILE A 33 -15.83 13.83 11.34
C ILE A 33 -16.80 13.20 10.34
N GLN A 34 -16.83 13.74 9.13
CA GLN A 34 -17.58 13.17 8.03
C GLN A 34 -16.72 13.18 6.78
N PHE A 35 -16.70 12.07 6.05
CA PHE A 35 -16.06 11.98 4.74
C PHE A 35 -17.14 11.98 3.64
N ASP A 36 -16.88 12.68 2.53
CA ASP A 36 -17.76 12.66 1.38
C ASP A 36 -17.82 11.26 0.77
N GLN A 37 -16.68 10.56 0.79
CA GLN A 37 -16.55 9.13 0.45
C GLN A 37 -15.49 8.49 1.34
N SER A 38 -15.71 7.24 1.74
CA SER A 38 -14.76 6.47 2.56
C SER A 38 -13.98 5.43 1.76
N SER A 39 -14.26 5.31 0.45
CA SER A 39 -13.59 4.36 -0.44
C SER A 39 -13.29 4.98 -1.78
N PHE A 40 -12.15 4.59 -2.37
CA PHE A 40 -11.74 4.95 -3.71
C PHE A 40 -11.31 3.69 -4.46
N ASP A 41 -11.94 3.43 -5.61
CA ASP A 41 -11.52 2.39 -6.54
C ASP A 41 -10.69 3.04 -7.66
N PHE A 42 -9.40 2.71 -7.73
CA PHE A 42 -8.51 3.20 -8.78
C PHE A 42 -8.67 2.45 -10.12
N GLY A 43 -9.58 1.46 -10.18
CA GLY A 43 -9.80 0.66 -11.37
C GLY A 43 -8.64 -0.31 -11.64
N THR A 44 -8.00 -0.16 -12.78
CA THR A 44 -6.84 -0.98 -13.18
C THR A 44 -5.60 -0.10 -13.34
N MET A 45 -4.48 -0.54 -12.78
CA MET A 45 -3.15 0.03 -12.96
C MET A 45 -2.11 -1.08 -13.17
N PHE A 46 -0.91 -0.74 -13.62
CA PHE A 46 0.17 -1.71 -13.76
C PHE A 46 1.15 -1.67 -12.58
N GLN A 47 2.02 -2.69 -12.52
CA GLN A 47 3.12 -2.71 -11.54
C GLN A 47 4.01 -1.47 -11.72
N GLU A 48 4.65 -1.02 -10.63
CA GLU A 48 5.54 0.14 -10.52
C GLU A 48 4.86 1.50 -10.78
N GLU A 49 3.53 1.54 -10.92
CA GLU A 49 2.76 2.78 -11.07
C GLU A 49 2.31 3.34 -9.72
N SER A 50 1.88 4.60 -9.73
CA SER A 50 1.35 5.29 -8.56
C SER A 50 0.05 6.01 -8.92
N VAL A 51 -0.87 6.04 -7.95
CA VAL A 51 -2.12 6.77 -8.05
C VAL A 51 -2.30 7.65 -6.81
N GLY A 52 -2.76 8.88 -7.02
CA GLY A 52 -3.13 9.83 -5.97
C GLY A 52 -4.64 9.94 -5.84
N HIS A 53 -5.10 10.16 -4.61
CA HIS A 53 -6.50 10.48 -4.32
C HIS A 53 -6.61 11.39 -3.11
N GLU A 54 -7.64 12.22 -3.07
CA GLU A 54 -7.93 13.10 -1.94
C GLU A 54 -9.31 12.74 -1.36
N PHE A 55 -9.32 12.25 -0.12
CA PHE A 55 -10.56 12.07 0.62
C PHE A 55 -10.93 13.38 1.30
N VAL A 56 -12.05 13.98 0.90
CA VAL A 56 -12.56 15.21 1.51
C VAL A 56 -13.16 14.86 2.87
N VAL A 57 -12.68 15.54 3.91
CA VAL A 57 -13.18 15.47 5.27
C VAL A 57 -13.85 16.79 5.65
N ARG A 58 -15.04 16.72 6.25
CA ARG A 58 -15.82 17.84 6.73
C ARG A 58 -16.00 17.73 8.24
N ASN A 59 -15.86 18.85 8.94
CA ASN A 59 -16.31 18.95 10.33
C ASN A 59 -17.78 19.39 10.35
N THR A 60 -18.68 18.47 10.64
CA THR A 60 -20.13 18.74 10.75
C THR A 60 -20.58 18.99 12.19
N GLY A 61 -19.64 19.01 13.14
CA GLY A 61 -19.88 19.34 14.55
C GLY A 61 -19.88 20.84 14.81
N ASP A 62 -20.04 21.18 16.06
CA ASP A 62 -20.09 22.55 16.59
C ASP A 62 -18.86 22.96 17.42
N ALA A 63 -17.82 22.10 17.44
CA ALA A 63 -16.49 22.38 17.97
C ALA A 63 -15.40 22.05 16.91
N PRO A 64 -14.19 22.64 17.01
CA PRO A 64 -13.08 22.33 16.12
C PRO A 64 -12.70 20.84 16.13
N LEU A 65 -12.53 20.24 14.96
CA LEU A 65 -12.12 18.85 14.77
C LEU A 65 -10.62 18.78 14.57
N LYS A 66 -9.92 18.02 15.43
CA LYS A 66 -8.49 17.74 15.27
C LYS A 66 -8.28 16.38 14.61
N ILE A 67 -7.37 16.32 13.64
CA ILE A 67 -6.83 15.08 13.08
C ILE A 67 -5.54 14.76 13.85
N ASP A 68 -5.63 13.82 14.77
CA ASP A 68 -4.53 13.49 15.67
C ASP A 68 -3.45 12.68 14.96
N LYS A 69 -3.90 11.71 14.13
CA LYS A 69 -2.98 10.81 13.43
C LYS A 69 -3.59 10.23 12.17
N VAL A 70 -2.76 10.07 11.14
CA VAL A 70 -3.11 9.31 9.94
C VAL A 70 -2.09 8.20 9.76
N THR A 71 -2.55 6.96 9.64
CA THR A 71 -1.71 5.78 9.44
C THR A 71 -2.23 4.92 8.30
N THR A 72 -1.37 4.08 7.75
CA THR A 72 -1.71 3.21 6.61
C THR A 72 -1.42 1.75 6.94
N SER A 73 -2.14 0.84 6.31
CA SER A 73 -1.96 -0.61 6.50
C SER A 73 -0.66 -1.16 5.92
N CYS A 74 0.10 -0.38 5.13
CA CYS A 74 1.39 -0.77 4.55
C CYS A 74 2.26 0.45 4.23
N GLY A 75 3.56 0.26 4.09
CA GLY A 75 4.49 1.28 3.58
C GLY A 75 4.32 1.64 2.09
N CYS A 76 3.44 0.96 1.38
CA CYS A 76 3.11 1.21 -0.02
C CYS A 76 2.11 2.36 -0.23
N THR A 77 1.55 2.89 0.86
CA THR A 77 0.58 3.99 0.86
C THR A 77 1.09 5.08 1.79
N ALA A 78 1.17 6.30 1.29
CA ALA A 78 1.39 7.50 2.08
C ALA A 78 0.07 8.26 2.22
N ALA A 79 -0.22 8.78 3.42
CA ALA A 79 -1.43 9.55 3.66
C ALA A 79 -1.13 10.69 4.62
N LEU A 80 -1.54 11.90 4.26
CA LEU A 80 -1.30 13.12 5.03
C LEU A 80 -2.54 14.01 5.01
N PRO A 81 -2.94 14.60 6.17
CA PRO A 81 -3.99 15.60 6.20
C PRO A 81 -3.45 16.92 5.63
N THR A 82 -4.29 17.67 4.93
CA THR A 82 -3.95 19.04 4.48
C THR A 82 -3.98 20.04 5.63
N GLU A 83 -4.80 19.78 6.63
CA GLU A 83 -4.94 20.56 7.85
C GLU A 83 -5.10 19.62 9.04
N GLN A 84 -4.46 19.94 10.15
CA GLN A 84 -4.58 19.18 11.40
C GLN A 84 -5.79 19.59 12.25
N GLU A 85 -6.30 20.81 12.06
CA GLU A 85 -7.48 21.33 12.77
C GLU A 85 -8.47 21.90 11.77
N ILE A 86 -9.70 21.40 11.79
CA ILE A 86 -10.76 21.79 10.88
C ILE A 86 -11.84 22.51 11.66
N ALA A 87 -12.00 23.81 11.39
CA ALA A 87 -13.05 24.61 12.05
C ALA A 87 -14.46 24.08 11.73
N THR A 88 -15.41 24.41 12.58
CA THR A 88 -16.84 24.06 12.41
C THR A 88 -17.35 24.45 11.03
N GLY A 89 -17.96 23.47 10.32
CA GLY A 89 -18.53 23.62 8.98
C GLY A 89 -17.50 23.69 7.84
N LYS A 90 -16.19 23.64 8.14
CA LYS A 90 -15.10 23.66 7.15
C LYS A 90 -14.73 22.28 6.69
N THR A 91 -13.97 22.23 5.60
CA THR A 91 -13.45 21.01 4.98
C THR A 91 -11.93 21.05 4.88
N ALA A 92 -11.32 19.87 4.95
CA ALA A 92 -9.93 19.61 4.61
C ALA A 92 -9.86 18.35 3.74
N ALA A 93 -8.67 17.87 3.42
CA ALA A 93 -8.49 16.63 2.68
C ALA A 93 -7.43 15.74 3.33
N ILE A 94 -7.62 14.43 3.21
CA ILE A 94 -6.57 13.43 3.44
C ILE A 94 -5.99 13.08 2.06
N LYS A 95 -4.80 13.59 1.75
CA LYS A 95 -4.08 13.29 0.51
C LYS A 95 -3.44 11.91 0.63
N VAL A 96 -3.78 11.04 -0.29
CA VAL A 96 -3.28 9.66 -0.30
C VAL A 96 -2.55 9.38 -1.60
N THR A 97 -1.38 8.75 -1.51
CA THR A 97 -0.63 8.24 -2.66
C THR A 97 -0.39 6.75 -2.45
N PHE A 98 -0.91 5.94 -3.34
CA PHE A 98 -0.67 4.50 -3.39
C PHE A 98 0.32 4.17 -4.49
N ARG A 99 1.30 3.28 -4.20
CA ARG A 99 2.26 2.74 -5.16
C ARG A 99 2.04 1.25 -5.29
N SER A 100 1.81 0.78 -6.50
CA SER A 100 1.56 -0.63 -6.77
C SER A 100 2.79 -1.51 -6.54
N GLY A 101 4.01 -1.00 -6.77
CA GLY A 101 5.23 -1.79 -6.70
C GLY A 101 5.07 -3.10 -7.48
N ARG A 102 5.43 -4.23 -6.87
CA ARG A 102 5.29 -5.57 -7.46
C ARG A 102 4.01 -6.29 -7.05
N MET A 103 3.00 -5.59 -6.57
CA MET A 103 1.71 -6.20 -6.27
C MET A 103 1.03 -6.68 -7.54
N ARG A 104 0.05 -7.56 -7.39
CA ARG A 104 -0.74 -8.12 -8.49
C ARG A 104 -2.14 -8.45 -8.03
N ASP A 105 -3.05 -8.60 -8.97
CA ASP A 105 -4.45 -8.95 -8.76
C ASP A 105 -5.20 -7.86 -7.97
N ARG A 106 -6.27 -8.21 -7.30
CA ARG A 106 -7.05 -7.26 -6.50
C ARG A 106 -6.27 -6.84 -5.26
N VAL A 107 -6.14 -5.54 -5.10
CA VAL A 107 -5.45 -4.91 -3.97
C VAL A 107 -6.44 -4.07 -3.19
N THR A 108 -6.40 -4.19 -1.86
CA THR A 108 -7.14 -3.32 -0.94
C THR A 108 -6.20 -2.81 0.13
N LYS A 109 -6.21 -1.50 0.38
CA LYS A 109 -5.40 -0.83 1.40
C LYS A 109 -6.27 0.04 2.26
N TYR A 110 -5.93 0.12 3.54
CA TYR A 110 -6.66 0.88 4.54
C TYR A 110 -5.83 2.05 5.03
N ILE A 111 -6.50 3.17 5.21
CA ILE A 111 -5.98 4.38 5.84
C ILE A 111 -6.81 4.60 7.09
N TYR A 112 -6.17 4.78 8.21
CA TYR A 112 -6.80 5.02 9.49
C TYR A 112 -6.58 6.47 9.89
N VAL A 113 -7.68 7.17 10.13
CA VAL A 113 -7.70 8.56 10.55
C VAL A 113 -8.19 8.62 11.99
N GLU A 114 -7.32 8.98 12.92
CA GLU A 114 -7.63 9.21 14.34
C GLU A 114 -7.94 10.69 14.54
N SER A 115 -9.02 10.98 15.26
CA SER A 115 -9.49 12.36 15.43
C SER A 115 -10.13 12.58 16.81
N SER A 116 -10.36 13.86 17.13
CA SER A 116 -11.03 14.26 18.35
C SER A 116 -12.55 14.07 18.35
N ASP A 117 -13.15 13.45 17.33
CA ASP A 117 -14.58 13.12 17.33
C ASP A 117 -14.89 12.03 18.37
N PRO A 118 -15.67 12.33 19.43
CA PRO A 118 -15.95 11.37 20.49
C PRO A 118 -16.83 10.20 20.06
N LEU A 119 -17.59 10.32 18.96
CA LEU A 119 -18.40 9.22 18.42
C LEU A 119 -17.65 8.38 17.40
N GLN A 120 -16.70 8.97 16.68
CA GLN A 120 -15.87 8.29 15.69
C GLN A 120 -14.40 8.66 15.84
N PRO A 121 -13.77 8.24 16.96
CA PRO A 121 -12.37 8.60 17.24
C PRO A 121 -11.40 8.01 16.23
N ARG A 122 -11.84 7.00 15.45
CA ARG A 122 -11.06 6.37 14.37
C ARG A 122 -11.96 6.07 13.19
N ALA A 123 -11.70 6.74 12.07
CA ALA A 123 -12.30 6.44 10.76
C ALA A 123 -11.37 5.58 9.91
N THR A 124 -11.94 4.76 9.04
CA THR A 124 -11.20 3.94 8.08
C THR A 124 -11.58 4.34 6.67
N LEU A 125 -10.56 4.69 5.87
CA LEU A 125 -10.69 4.93 4.44
C LEU A 125 -10.09 3.75 3.69
N THR A 126 -10.61 3.46 2.50
CA THR A 126 -10.20 2.30 1.71
C THR A 126 -9.78 2.71 0.30
N ILE A 127 -8.65 2.18 -0.16
CA ILE A 127 -8.28 2.22 -1.58
C ILE A 127 -8.31 0.80 -2.12
N THR A 128 -8.95 0.58 -3.25
CA THR A 128 -9.03 -0.73 -3.90
C THR A 128 -8.83 -0.60 -5.41
N GLY A 129 -8.51 -1.71 -6.07
CA GLY A 129 -8.39 -1.81 -7.52
C GLY A 129 -7.65 -3.07 -7.93
N ILE A 130 -7.30 -3.16 -9.21
CA ILE A 130 -6.60 -4.31 -9.81
C ILE A 130 -5.25 -3.85 -10.30
N VAL A 131 -4.19 -4.54 -9.84
CA VAL A 131 -2.83 -4.33 -10.34
C VAL A 131 -2.50 -5.44 -11.33
N LYS A 132 -2.18 -5.06 -12.55
CA LYS A 132 -1.75 -5.95 -13.64
C LYS A 132 -0.25 -5.93 -13.79
N ARG A 133 0.29 -6.94 -14.47
CA ARG A 133 1.69 -6.98 -14.91
C ARG A 133 1.73 -7.41 -16.37
N GLU A 134 2.54 -6.75 -17.17
CA GLU A 134 2.66 -7.07 -18.57
C GLU A 134 3.46 -8.35 -18.77
N VAL A 135 4.51 -8.54 -17.95
CA VAL A 135 5.40 -9.71 -18.06
C VAL A 135 5.77 -10.28 -16.70
N GLU A 136 6.11 -11.56 -16.68
CA GLU A 136 6.70 -12.27 -15.55
C GLU A 136 8.15 -12.61 -15.82
N VAL A 137 9.02 -12.32 -14.84
CA VAL A 137 10.44 -12.65 -14.88
C VAL A 137 10.73 -13.79 -13.91
N THR A 138 11.24 -14.91 -14.40
CA THR A 138 11.52 -16.12 -13.59
C THR A 138 12.94 -16.63 -13.82
N PRO A 139 13.79 -16.70 -12.80
CA PRO A 139 13.59 -16.14 -11.46
C PRO A 139 13.61 -14.60 -11.47
N SER A 140 12.98 -13.96 -10.49
CA SER A 140 12.96 -12.49 -10.35
C SER A 140 14.32 -11.88 -10.00
N SER A 141 15.27 -12.72 -9.56
CA SER A 141 16.67 -12.37 -9.33
C SER A 141 17.57 -13.56 -9.66
N VAL A 142 18.79 -13.28 -10.12
CA VAL A 142 19.76 -14.30 -10.50
C VAL A 142 20.79 -14.47 -9.40
N VAL A 143 20.87 -15.67 -8.81
CA VAL A 143 21.84 -16.00 -7.77
C VAL A 143 22.84 -17.01 -8.32
N PHE A 144 24.11 -16.62 -8.41
CA PHE A 144 25.18 -17.50 -8.84
C PHE A 144 25.80 -18.30 -7.69
N GLY A 145 25.60 -17.86 -6.43
CA GLY A 145 26.22 -18.47 -5.27
C GLY A 145 27.74 -18.20 -5.22
N ASN A 146 28.49 -19.23 -4.78
CA ASN A 146 29.95 -19.18 -4.78
C ASN A 146 30.50 -19.71 -6.12
N VAL A 147 31.24 -18.88 -6.83
CA VAL A 147 31.90 -19.18 -8.12
C VAL A 147 33.40 -19.20 -7.91
N LYS A 148 34.12 -20.15 -8.52
CA LYS A 148 35.58 -20.22 -8.41
C LYS A 148 36.24 -19.15 -9.29
N ILE A 149 37.41 -18.68 -8.87
CA ILE A 149 38.25 -17.80 -9.69
C ILE A 149 38.51 -18.50 -11.04
N GLY A 150 38.35 -17.80 -12.15
CA GLY A 150 38.54 -18.31 -13.51
C GLY A 150 37.36 -19.11 -14.05
N GLU A 151 36.35 -19.43 -13.25
CA GLU A 151 35.17 -20.15 -13.67
C GLU A 151 34.12 -19.21 -14.32
N VAL A 152 33.39 -19.73 -15.29
CA VAL A 152 32.22 -19.09 -15.87
C VAL A 152 31.01 -19.92 -15.51
N VAL A 153 30.05 -19.30 -14.83
CA VAL A 153 28.79 -19.97 -14.46
C VAL A 153 27.62 -19.31 -15.19
N GLU A 154 26.73 -20.14 -15.74
CA GLU A 154 25.55 -19.70 -16.48
C GLU A 154 24.26 -19.91 -15.65
N ARG A 155 23.32 -18.99 -15.82
CA ARG A 155 21.95 -19.09 -15.33
C ARG A 155 20.98 -18.61 -16.41
N ALA A 156 19.81 -19.20 -16.44
CA ALA A 156 18.73 -18.80 -17.35
C ALA A 156 17.70 -17.94 -16.62
N VAL A 157 17.20 -16.93 -17.30
CA VAL A 157 16.04 -16.13 -16.90
C VAL A 157 15.00 -16.21 -18.00
N LEU A 158 13.76 -16.48 -17.61
CA LEU A 158 12.62 -16.49 -18.52
C LEU A 158 11.82 -15.20 -18.33
N ILE A 159 11.46 -14.56 -19.42
CA ILE A 159 10.57 -13.39 -19.44
C ILE A 159 9.37 -13.76 -20.28
N ARG A 160 8.20 -13.86 -19.65
CA ARG A 160 6.97 -14.32 -20.30
C ARG A 160 5.89 -13.26 -20.27
N PRO A 161 5.08 -13.12 -21.34
CA PRO A 161 3.91 -12.25 -21.33
C PRO A 161 2.85 -12.81 -20.36
N VAL A 162 2.14 -11.91 -19.65
CA VAL A 162 1.05 -12.26 -18.73
C VAL A 162 -0.23 -11.54 -19.14
N ASP A 163 -0.32 -10.22 -18.91
CA ASP A 163 -1.51 -9.42 -19.24
C ASP A 163 -1.39 -8.75 -20.63
N VAL A 164 -0.43 -9.20 -21.43
CA VAL A 164 -0.22 -8.81 -22.83
C VAL A 164 -0.07 -10.05 -23.73
N LYS A 165 -0.38 -9.91 -25.01
CA LYS A 165 -0.28 -11.04 -25.95
C LYS A 165 1.17 -11.38 -26.31
N SER A 166 2.00 -10.36 -26.50
CA SER A 166 3.40 -10.48 -26.89
C SER A 166 4.14 -9.17 -26.61
N PHE A 167 5.45 -9.21 -26.64
CA PHE A 167 6.33 -8.04 -26.54
C PHE A 167 7.64 -8.33 -27.26
N ARG A 168 8.47 -7.29 -27.44
CA ARG A 168 9.83 -7.42 -27.98
C ARG A 168 10.84 -6.89 -26.97
N ILE A 169 11.96 -7.60 -26.86
CA ILE A 169 13.14 -7.08 -26.20
C ILE A 169 13.91 -6.25 -27.22
N LEU A 170 14.13 -4.98 -26.91
CA LEU A 170 14.81 -4.02 -27.76
C LEU A 170 16.32 -4.01 -27.49
N ASP A 171 16.69 -4.11 -26.20
CA ASP A 171 18.09 -4.10 -25.77
C ASP A 171 18.24 -4.80 -24.40
N VAL A 172 19.45 -5.31 -24.13
CA VAL A 172 19.82 -5.91 -22.84
C VAL A 172 21.21 -5.45 -22.45
N LYS A 173 21.33 -4.85 -21.26
CA LYS A 173 22.60 -4.35 -20.72
C LYS A 173 22.87 -4.88 -19.33
N SER A 174 24.13 -5.15 -19.05
CA SER A 174 24.64 -5.39 -17.70
C SER A 174 25.49 -4.20 -17.27
N GLU A 175 25.33 -3.77 -16.02
CA GLU A 175 26.14 -2.70 -15.44
C GLU A 175 27.52 -3.22 -14.97
N HIS A 176 27.74 -4.52 -14.98
CA HIS A 176 28.99 -5.14 -14.49
C HIS A 176 29.75 -5.87 -15.61
N LYS A 177 31.04 -5.54 -15.77
CA LYS A 177 31.89 -6.04 -16.85
C LYS A 177 32.03 -7.57 -16.93
N ALA A 178 31.94 -8.27 -15.78
CA ALA A 178 32.05 -9.72 -15.74
C ALA A 178 30.69 -10.43 -15.89
N VAL A 179 29.60 -9.69 -16.06
CA VAL A 179 28.27 -10.25 -16.31
C VAL A 179 27.93 -10.05 -17.78
N HIS A 180 27.80 -11.16 -18.50
CA HIS A 180 27.48 -11.20 -19.90
C HIS A 180 26.09 -11.77 -20.11
N VAL A 181 25.30 -11.15 -20.94
CA VAL A 181 23.97 -11.63 -21.33
C VAL A 181 23.98 -11.90 -22.82
N ASP A 182 23.67 -13.13 -23.20
CA ASP A 182 23.59 -13.51 -24.59
C ASP A 182 22.37 -12.87 -25.27
N ARG A 183 22.34 -12.87 -26.57
CA ARG A 183 21.18 -12.41 -27.34
C ARG A 183 19.92 -13.15 -26.87
N PRO A 184 18.83 -12.42 -26.57
CA PRO A 184 17.58 -13.04 -26.13
C PRO A 184 17.06 -14.08 -27.11
N GLU A 185 16.77 -15.29 -26.62
CA GLU A 185 16.21 -16.38 -27.42
C GLU A 185 14.69 -16.40 -27.28
N ALA A 186 13.96 -16.28 -28.38
CA ALA A 186 12.50 -16.39 -28.37
C ALA A 186 12.07 -17.83 -28.02
N ILE A 187 11.12 -17.95 -27.10
CA ILE A 187 10.54 -19.24 -26.69
C ILE A 187 9.39 -19.59 -27.63
N LYS A 188 9.49 -20.78 -28.27
CA LYS A 188 8.54 -21.26 -29.28
C LYS A 188 7.47 -22.18 -28.69
N ASP A 189 6.81 -21.72 -27.60
CA ASP A 189 5.66 -22.43 -27.05
C ASP A 189 4.40 -21.56 -27.13
N LYS A 190 3.27 -22.05 -26.64
CA LYS A 190 1.97 -21.34 -26.71
C LYS A 190 1.95 -20.01 -25.95
N GLN A 191 2.77 -19.87 -24.91
CA GLN A 191 2.86 -18.66 -24.11
C GLN A 191 3.84 -17.64 -24.70
N GLY A 192 4.90 -18.12 -25.41
CA GLY A 192 5.95 -17.26 -25.96
C GLY A 192 6.87 -16.66 -24.92
N GLY A 193 7.46 -15.51 -25.24
CA GLY A 193 8.42 -14.80 -24.39
C GLY A 193 9.86 -15.06 -24.79
N TYR A 194 10.78 -14.80 -23.84
CA TYR A 194 12.22 -14.87 -24.09
C TYR A 194 12.95 -15.61 -22.97
N ARG A 195 14.04 -16.30 -23.39
CA ARG A 195 15.06 -16.83 -22.49
C ARG A 195 16.31 -15.97 -22.61
N LEU A 196 16.79 -15.47 -21.47
CA LEU A 196 18.09 -14.83 -21.35
C LEU A 196 19.06 -15.82 -20.72
N ARG A 197 20.24 -16.03 -21.34
CA ARG A 197 21.37 -16.71 -20.73
C ARG A 197 22.28 -15.66 -20.11
N VAL A 198 22.48 -15.77 -18.82
CA VAL A 198 23.27 -14.83 -18.04
C VAL A 198 24.48 -15.56 -17.52
N ARG A 199 25.68 -15.08 -17.87
CA ARG A 199 26.96 -15.66 -17.45
C ARG A 199 27.70 -14.70 -16.54
N LEU A 200 28.25 -15.24 -15.47
CA LEU A 200 29.15 -14.54 -14.57
C LEU A 200 30.55 -15.13 -14.69
N GLY A 201 31.57 -14.29 -14.93
CA GLY A 201 32.97 -14.62 -15.05
C GLY A 201 33.48 -14.65 -16.49
N PRO A 202 34.78 -15.04 -16.68
CA PRO A 202 35.72 -15.36 -15.60
C PRO A 202 36.21 -14.10 -14.88
N LEU A 203 36.46 -14.23 -13.57
CA LEU A 203 37.12 -13.21 -12.76
C LEU A 203 38.48 -13.73 -12.25
N SER A 204 39.51 -12.92 -12.31
CA SER A 204 40.88 -13.28 -11.88
C SER A 204 41.13 -13.05 -10.40
N GLN A 205 40.24 -12.33 -9.71
CA GLN A 205 40.37 -11.98 -8.30
C GLN A 205 39.05 -12.21 -7.54
N PRO A 206 39.10 -12.40 -6.22
CA PRO A 206 37.90 -12.50 -5.41
C PRO A 206 37.04 -11.22 -5.50
N GLU A 207 35.76 -11.38 -5.76
CA GLU A 207 34.84 -10.25 -5.88
C GLU A 207 33.43 -10.65 -5.42
N ARG A 208 32.70 -9.72 -4.78
CA ARG A 208 31.25 -9.82 -4.59
C ARG A 208 30.58 -9.02 -5.68
N VAL A 209 29.92 -9.73 -6.58
CA VAL A 209 29.19 -9.11 -7.67
C VAL A 209 27.74 -8.91 -7.24
N TYR A 210 27.32 -7.66 -7.15
CA TYR A 210 25.93 -7.25 -6.97
C TYR A 210 25.62 -6.20 -8.04
N THR A 211 24.77 -6.55 -9.00
CA THR A 211 24.51 -5.70 -10.14
C THR A 211 23.08 -5.91 -10.68
N THR A 212 22.73 -5.14 -11.68
CA THR A 212 21.44 -5.19 -12.37
C THR A 212 21.64 -5.48 -13.85
N ILE A 213 20.81 -6.34 -14.39
CA ILE A 213 20.60 -6.47 -15.82
C ILE A 213 19.39 -5.62 -16.17
N LEU A 214 19.56 -4.68 -17.10
CA LEU A 214 18.51 -3.84 -17.64
C LEU A 214 18.05 -4.41 -18.97
N VAL A 215 16.77 -4.73 -19.08
CA VAL A 215 16.13 -5.24 -20.30
C VAL A 215 15.13 -4.20 -20.79
N HIS A 216 15.44 -3.56 -21.93
CA HIS A 216 14.54 -2.61 -22.58
C HIS A 216 13.52 -3.35 -23.46
N THR A 217 12.26 -3.00 -23.33
CA THR A 217 11.15 -3.61 -24.07
C THR A 217 10.32 -2.58 -24.82
N ASP A 218 9.44 -3.03 -25.70
CA ASP A 218 8.43 -2.20 -26.37
C ASP A 218 7.10 -2.13 -25.61
N LEU A 219 7.07 -2.59 -24.38
CA LEU A 219 5.89 -2.54 -23.50
C LEU A 219 5.57 -1.10 -23.10
N GLU A 220 4.30 -0.80 -22.91
CA GLU A 220 3.85 0.53 -22.58
C GLU A 220 4.19 0.91 -21.12
N HIS A 221 3.91 0.01 -20.17
CA HIS A 221 4.07 0.25 -18.74
C HIS A 221 5.38 -0.32 -18.19
N THR A 222 5.96 -1.33 -18.84
CA THR A 222 7.19 -2.00 -18.39
C THR A 222 8.30 -1.86 -19.44
N LYS A 223 8.67 -0.61 -19.74
CA LYS A 223 9.74 -0.31 -20.72
C LYS A 223 11.09 -0.85 -20.28
N ASP A 224 11.35 -0.83 -18.97
CA ASP A 224 12.62 -1.20 -18.36
C ASP A 224 12.42 -2.27 -17.29
N LEU A 225 12.80 -3.51 -17.60
CA LEU A 225 12.85 -4.59 -16.62
C LEU A 225 14.21 -4.61 -15.95
N ARG A 226 14.21 -4.59 -14.62
CA ARG A 226 15.42 -4.67 -13.80
C ARG A 226 15.53 -6.03 -13.14
N ILE A 227 16.58 -6.79 -13.47
CA ILE A 227 16.83 -8.12 -12.93
C ILE A 227 18.09 -8.04 -12.06
N THR A 228 17.92 -8.13 -10.74
CA THR A 228 19.02 -8.10 -9.80
C THR A 228 19.82 -9.39 -9.87
N LEU A 229 21.15 -9.27 -9.81
CA LEU A 229 22.08 -10.36 -9.85
C LEU A 229 23.02 -10.32 -8.64
N TYR A 230 23.25 -11.49 -8.04
CA TYR A 230 24.21 -11.67 -6.97
C TYR A 230 25.10 -12.88 -7.20
N GLY A 231 26.40 -12.71 -6.96
CA GLY A 231 27.41 -13.78 -6.97
C GLY A 231 28.60 -13.45 -6.07
N LYS A 232 29.27 -14.46 -5.56
CA LYS A 232 30.53 -14.33 -4.82
C LYS A 232 31.59 -15.15 -5.53
N VAL A 233 32.58 -14.50 -6.12
CA VAL A 233 33.72 -15.14 -6.73
C VAL A 233 34.87 -15.23 -5.71
N GLY A 234 35.48 -16.38 -5.57
CA GLY A 234 36.56 -16.56 -4.62
C GLY A 234 37.11 -17.98 -4.61
N GLN A 235 38.14 -18.20 -3.81
CA GLN A 235 38.65 -19.56 -3.56
C GLN A 235 37.63 -20.32 -2.72
N GLN A 236 37.37 -21.57 -3.08
CA GLN A 236 36.54 -22.46 -2.27
C GLN A 236 37.32 -22.75 -0.98
N GLN A 237 36.82 -22.28 0.17
CA GLN A 237 37.35 -22.79 1.45
C GLN A 237 36.98 -24.27 1.50
N THR A 238 37.99 -25.12 1.31
CA THR A 238 37.90 -26.54 1.65
C THR A 238 37.61 -26.60 3.14
N ARG A 239 36.41 -27.00 3.52
CA ARG A 239 36.09 -27.29 4.93
C ARG A 239 37.10 -28.37 5.37
N PRO A 240 37.93 -28.14 6.43
CA PRO A 240 38.80 -29.19 6.93
C PRO A 240 37.92 -30.40 7.26
N ALA A 241 38.41 -31.59 6.87
CA ALA A 241 37.77 -32.84 7.26
C ALA A 241 37.68 -32.89 8.80
N PRO A 242 36.55 -33.38 9.37
CA PRO A 242 36.49 -33.57 10.82
C PRO A 242 37.64 -34.47 11.24
N SER A 243 38.51 -33.99 12.15
CA SER A 243 39.56 -34.78 12.73
C SER A 243 38.91 -35.91 13.52
N THR A 244 38.99 -37.13 13.00
CA THR A 244 38.70 -38.36 13.75
C THR A 244 39.72 -38.45 14.88
N ARG A 245 39.27 -38.26 16.11
CA ARG A 245 39.93 -38.74 17.31
C ARG A 245 39.29 -40.06 17.73
#